data_3de90327f4436db1f84fb7cbbe0959dd
#
_entry.id   3de90327f4436db1f84fb7cbbe0959dd
#
_cell.length_a   1.000
_cell.length_b   1.000
_cell.length_c   1.000
_cell.angle_alpha   90.00
_cell.angle_beta   90.00
_cell.angle_gamma   90.00
#
_symmetry.space_group_name_H-M   'P 1'
#
loop_
_entity.id
_entity.type
_entity.pdbx_description
1 polymer ?
#
loop_
_entity_poly.entity_id
_entity_poly.type
_entity_poly.pdbx_seq_one_letter_code
_entity_poly.pdbx_strand_id
1 'polypeptide(L)'
;MLDMAMLVQAAETAGRGYGMIGAGLGAGLAVIGAGVGIGRIGGSVAEGMARQPENSARIQTGGLTFAALVEGVALFVAVIALLMQGKITF
;
A
#
# COMPACT_ATOMS: atom_id res chain seq x y z
N MET A 1 -6.99 -11.90 -40.91
CA MET A 1 -8.04 -12.78 -40.35
C MET A 1 -7.59 -13.33 -38.99
N LEU A 2 -8.51 -13.53 -38.08
CA LEU A 2 -8.20 -14.06 -36.75
C LEU A 2 -7.81 -15.53 -36.83
N ASP A 3 -6.64 -15.87 -36.30
CA ASP A 3 -6.22 -17.26 -36.15
C ASP A 3 -5.94 -17.56 -34.67
N MET A 4 -5.57 -18.78 -34.34
CA MET A 4 -5.34 -19.22 -32.95
C MET A 4 -4.23 -18.40 -32.29
N ALA A 5 -3.16 -18.07 -33.00
CA ALA A 5 -2.04 -17.29 -32.48
C ALA A 5 -2.49 -15.88 -32.09
N MET A 6 -3.33 -15.24 -32.90
CA MET A 6 -3.87 -13.92 -32.63
C MET A 6 -4.81 -13.95 -31.42
N LEU A 7 -5.62 -15.01 -31.30
CA LEU A 7 -6.53 -15.17 -30.16
C LEU A 7 -5.75 -15.38 -28.86
N VAL A 8 -4.70 -16.19 -28.87
CA VAL A 8 -3.83 -16.40 -27.71
C VAL A 8 -3.15 -15.10 -27.31
N GLN A 9 -2.65 -14.34 -28.27
CA GLN A 9 -2.00 -13.05 -28.02
C GLN A 9 -2.96 -12.04 -27.39
N ALA A 10 -4.20 -11.99 -27.90
CA ALA A 10 -5.23 -11.11 -27.33
C ALA A 10 -5.57 -11.49 -25.89
N ALA A 11 -5.66 -12.79 -25.60
CA ALA A 11 -5.92 -13.28 -24.25
C ALA A 11 -4.79 -12.94 -23.28
N GLU A 12 -3.53 -13.10 -23.72
CA GLU A 12 -2.36 -12.75 -22.91
C GLU A 12 -2.30 -11.26 -22.62
N THR A 13 -2.58 -10.42 -23.61
CA THR A 13 -2.61 -8.96 -23.43
C THR A 13 -3.69 -8.55 -22.44
N ALA A 14 -4.89 -9.13 -22.54
CA ALA A 14 -5.97 -8.87 -21.58
C ALA A 14 -5.58 -9.30 -20.17
N GLY A 15 -4.93 -10.46 -20.00
CA GLY A 15 -4.45 -10.94 -18.71
C GLY A 15 -3.42 -10.00 -18.09
N ARG A 16 -2.52 -9.48 -18.90
CA ARG A 16 -1.53 -8.49 -18.44
C ARG A 16 -2.19 -7.19 -17.97
N GLY A 17 -3.20 -6.73 -18.69
CA GLY A 17 -3.98 -5.56 -18.30
C GLY A 17 -4.65 -5.73 -16.96
N TYR A 18 -5.27 -6.87 -16.71
CA TYR A 18 -5.86 -7.18 -15.39
C TYR A 18 -4.82 -7.24 -14.29
N GLY A 19 -3.63 -7.78 -14.58
CA GLY A 19 -2.51 -7.80 -13.65
C GLY A 19 -2.06 -6.40 -13.25
N MET A 20 -2.00 -5.48 -14.21
CA MET A 20 -1.65 -4.08 -13.94
C MET A 20 -2.70 -3.38 -13.08
N ILE A 21 -3.98 -3.62 -13.35
CA ILE A 21 -5.07 -3.10 -12.52
C ILE A 21 -4.94 -3.63 -11.09
N GLY A 22 -4.68 -4.93 -10.94
CA GLY A 22 -4.48 -5.54 -9.63
C GLY A 22 -3.32 -4.93 -8.86
N ALA A 23 -2.18 -4.74 -9.51
CA ALA A 23 -1.01 -4.11 -8.90
C ALA A 23 -1.32 -2.67 -8.46
N GLY A 24 -1.97 -1.90 -9.32
CA GLY A 24 -2.35 -0.52 -9.01
C GLY A 24 -3.36 -0.43 -7.86
N LEU A 25 -4.39 -1.27 -7.88
CA LEU A 25 -5.38 -1.32 -6.81
C LEU A 25 -4.76 -1.76 -5.49
N GLY A 26 -3.90 -2.77 -5.51
CA GLY A 26 -3.21 -3.25 -4.33
C GLY A 26 -2.35 -2.15 -3.70
N ALA A 27 -1.54 -1.46 -4.51
CA ALA A 27 -0.72 -0.35 -4.03
C ALA A 27 -1.58 0.80 -3.50
N GLY A 28 -2.64 1.16 -4.22
CA GLY A 28 -3.54 2.24 -3.82
C GLY A 28 -4.27 1.93 -2.51
N LEU A 29 -4.78 0.73 -2.35
CA LEU A 29 -5.45 0.30 -1.12
C LEU A 29 -4.48 0.26 0.06
N ALA A 30 -3.24 -0.17 -0.16
CA ALA A 30 -2.21 -0.17 0.86
C ALA A 30 -1.92 1.25 1.35
N VAL A 31 -1.82 2.21 0.43
CA VAL A 31 -1.60 3.63 0.77
C VAL A 31 -2.77 4.19 1.57
N ILE A 32 -4.00 3.89 1.14
CA ILE A 32 -5.21 4.33 1.86
C ILE A 32 -5.24 3.72 3.26
N GLY A 33 -5.00 2.41 3.36
CA GLY A 33 -4.98 1.71 4.65
C GLY A 33 -3.92 2.27 5.59
N ALA A 34 -2.70 2.46 5.08
CA ALA A 34 -1.61 3.06 5.86
C ALA A 34 -1.95 4.47 6.29
N GLY A 35 -2.50 5.29 5.39
CA GLY A 35 -2.89 6.66 5.70
C GLY A 35 -3.95 6.73 6.79
N VAL A 36 -4.98 5.89 6.70
CA VAL A 36 -6.02 5.82 7.74
C VAL A 36 -5.43 5.33 9.06
N GLY A 37 -4.59 4.30 9.02
CA GLY A 37 -3.97 3.75 10.23
C GLY A 37 -3.06 4.76 10.91
N ILE A 38 -2.18 5.39 10.17
CA ILE A 38 -1.25 6.40 10.69
C ILE A 38 -2.03 7.63 11.19
N GLY A 39 -3.07 8.04 10.46
CA GLY A 39 -3.93 9.14 10.88
C GLY A 39 -4.61 8.88 12.22
N ARG A 40 -5.09 7.67 12.45
CA ARG A 40 -5.67 7.29 13.75
C ARG A 40 -4.64 7.27 14.87
N ILE A 41 -3.45 6.76 14.58
CA ILE A 41 -2.34 6.79 15.54
C ILE A 41 -2.00 8.24 15.89
N GLY A 42 -1.87 9.11 14.88
CA GLY A 42 -1.56 10.52 15.08
C GLY A 42 -2.60 11.24 15.93
N GLY A 43 -3.88 11.00 15.65
CA GLY A 43 -4.97 11.56 16.44
C GLY A 43 -4.93 11.11 17.89
N SER A 44 -4.71 9.81 18.13
CA SER A 44 -4.61 9.26 19.49
C SER A 44 -3.40 9.81 20.23
N VAL A 45 -2.27 9.95 19.54
CA VAL A 45 -1.05 10.54 20.11
C VAL A 45 -1.30 11.98 20.52
N ALA A 46 -1.89 12.78 19.64
CA ALA A 46 -2.19 14.18 19.92
C ALA A 46 -3.11 14.32 21.14
N GLU A 47 -4.18 13.51 21.22
CA GLU A 47 -5.06 13.49 22.38
C GLU A 47 -4.34 13.10 23.65
N GLY A 48 -3.53 12.05 23.60
CA GLY A 48 -2.77 11.58 24.74
C GLY A 48 -1.80 12.63 25.25
N MET A 49 -1.11 13.31 24.35
CA MET A 49 -0.19 14.40 24.72
C MET A 49 -0.93 15.58 25.32
N ALA A 50 -2.11 15.90 24.84
CA ALA A 50 -2.94 16.96 25.38
C ALA A 50 -3.43 16.64 26.80
N ARG A 51 -3.75 15.37 27.07
CA ARG A 51 -4.22 14.94 28.40
C ARG A 51 -3.08 14.75 29.39
N GLN A 52 -1.91 14.35 28.91
CA GLN A 52 -0.75 14.06 29.74
C GLN A 52 0.50 14.72 29.17
N PRO A 53 0.60 16.08 29.26
CA PRO A 53 1.74 16.80 28.69
C PRO A 53 3.10 16.34 29.23
N GLU A 54 3.13 15.89 30.48
CA GLU A 54 4.34 15.40 31.14
C GLU A 54 4.87 14.10 30.53
N ASN A 55 4.01 13.36 29.81
CA ASN A 55 4.36 12.11 29.13
C ASN A 55 4.46 12.26 27.62
N SER A 56 4.45 13.49 27.09
CA SER A 56 4.42 13.77 25.65
C SER A 56 5.48 13.03 24.88
N ALA A 57 6.72 13.05 25.35
CA ALA A 57 7.84 12.41 24.65
C ALA A 57 7.65 10.89 24.52
N ARG A 58 7.17 10.26 25.59
CA ARG A 58 6.91 8.82 25.64
C ARG A 58 5.76 8.43 24.71
N ILE A 59 4.69 9.21 24.73
CA ILE A 59 3.50 8.99 23.89
C ILE A 59 3.89 9.15 22.41
N GLN A 60 4.62 10.20 22.09
CA GLN A 60 5.07 10.46 20.72
C GLN A 60 5.97 9.33 20.21
N THR A 61 6.91 8.86 21.02
CA THR A 61 7.82 7.77 20.64
C THR A 61 7.04 6.48 20.35
N GLY A 62 6.07 6.16 21.22
CA GLY A 62 5.20 5.01 20.99
C GLY A 62 4.41 5.12 19.69
N GLY A 63 3.84 6.28 19.44
CA GLY A 63 3.08 6.55 18.21
C GLY A 63 3.95 6.43 16.96
N LEU A 64 5.15 7.00 17.00
CA LEU A 64 6.09 6.90 15.87
C LEU A 64 6.48 5.45 15.59
N THR A 65 6.65 4.63 16.62
CA THR A 65 6.97 3.22 16.47
C THR A 65 5.86 2.49 15.72
N PHE A 66 4.60 2.67 16.14
CA PHE A 66 3.47 2.05 15.47
C PHE A 66 3.29 2.59 14.05
N ALA A 67 3.46 3.90 13.85
CA ALA A 67 3.36 4.50 12.54
C ALA A 67 4.42 3.92 11.58
N ALA A 68 5.64 3.73 12.05
CA ALA A 68 6.71 3.14 11.27
C ALA A 68 6.41 1.68 10.88
N LEU A 69 5.82 0.91 11.79
CA LEU A 69 5.41 -0.46 11.50
C LEU A 69 4.32 -0.51 10.42
N VAL A 70 3.33 0.36 10.50
CA VAL A 70 2.27 0.45 9.48
C VAL A 70 2.86 0.85 8.13
N GLU A 71 3.73 1.83 8.12
CA GLU A 71 4.40 2.28 6.90
C GLU A 71 5.27 1.18 6.29
N GLY A 72 5.97 0.43 7.13
CA GLY A 72 6.78 -0.71 6.67
C GLY A 72 5.95 -1.76 5.94
N VAL A 73 4.78 -2.11 6.48
CA VAL A 73 3.87 -3.05 5.83
C VAL A 73 3.39 -2.50 4.49
N ALA A 74 3.05 -1.21 4.42
CA ALA A 74 2.61 -0.56 3.19
C ALA A 74 3.73 -0.56 2.13
N LEU A 75 4.98 -0.34 2.55
CA LEU A 75 6.14 -0.41 1.65
C LEU A 75 6.32 -1.82 1.08
N PHE A 76 6.11 -2.87 1.89
CA PHE A 76 6.14 -4.25 1.40
C PHE A 76 5.13 -4.48 0.30
N VAL A 77 3.91 -4.00 0.48
CA VAL A 77 2.86 -4.12 -0.54
C VAL A 77 3.24 -3.35 -1.80
N ALA A 78 3.82 -2.16 -1.64
CA ALA A 78 4.29 -1.36 -2.77
C ALA A 78 5.39 -2.11 -3.55
N VAL A 79 6.31 -2.77 -2.86
CA VAL A 79 7.35 -3.58 -3.50
C VAL A 79 6.74 -4.76 -4.25
N ILE A 80 5.77 -5.44 -3.65
CA ILE A 80 5.06 -6.55 -4.31
C ILE A 80 4.39 -6.04 -5.60
N ALA A 81 3.71 -4.91 -5.53
CA ALA A 81 3.05 -4.31 -6.70
C ALA A 81 4.07 -3.96 -7.79
N LEU A 82 5.22 -3.42 -7.40
CA LEU A 82 6.30 -3.09 -8.32
C LEU A 82 6.87 -4.35 -9.00
N LEU A 83 7.06 -5.43 -8.24
CA LEU A 83 7.53 -6.70 -8.79
C LEU A 83 6.51 -7.31 -9.74
N MET A 84 5.24 -7.21 -9.43
CA MET A 84 4.16 -7.67 -10.33
C MET A 84 4.19 -6.89 -11.63
N GLN A 85 4.29 -5.57 -11.55
CA GLN A 85 4.36 -4.70 -12.72
C GLN A 85 5.59 -5.03 -13.58
N GLY A 86 6.72 -5.30 -12.96
CA GLY A 86 7.96 -5.62 -13.66
C GLY A 86 7.89 -6.94 -14.45
N LYS A 87 7.01 -7.85 -14.05
CA LYS A 87 6.78 -9.11 -14.77
C LYS A 87 5.75 -8.99 -15.89
N ILE A 88 5.02 -7.90 -15.95
CA ILE A 88 4.02 -7.65 -16.97
C ILE A 88 4.67 -6.86 -18.09
N THR A 89 4.93 -7.53 -19.20
CA THR A 89 5.51 -6.91 -20.38
C THR A 89 4.52 -7.00 -21.54
N PHE A 90 4.45 -5.95 -22.31
CA PHE A 90 3.58 -5.88 -23.49
C PHE A 90 4.35 -5.94 -24.77
#